data_20b2316243eed375a01f0128bf8628f6
#
_entry.id   20b2316243eed375a01f0128bf8628f6
#
_cell.length_a   1.000
_cell.length_b   1.000
_cell.length_c   1.000
_cell.angle_alpha   90.00
_cell.angle_beta   90.00
_cell.angle_gamma   90.00
#
_symmetry.space_group_name_H-M   'P 1'
#
loop_
_entity.id
_entity.type
_entity.pdbx_description
1 polymer ?
#
loop_
_entity_poly.entity_id
_entity_poly.type
_entity_poly.pdbx_seq_one_letter_code
_entity_poly.pdbx_strand_id
1 'polypeptide(L)'
;MKYINSIIALLLLIACNSKEEDPSVEDYQKLFPFKGIEKPMINYEDLVHKQCDIEHFVYPSIDAPQEAREYMVTLTYQCQRGEGNTREPRYYVCYVNANKERVVLSATTTAQTLTFTLPSGYPLYLGVYGGGERESRVSAQLTAVDTQGVVNIPTLQYIAAQNTDGTDNITPYCEYIVLP
;
A
#
# COMPACT_ATOMS: atom_id res chain seq x y z
N MET A 1 28.59 27.82 63.79
CA MET A 1 27.87 26.64 63.35
C MET A 1 26.41 26.87 62.85
N LYS A 2 26.02 28.10 62.49
CA LYS A 2 24.64 28.39 62.01
C LYS A 2 24.49 28.51 60.46
N TYR A 3 25.61 28.54 59.75
CA TYR A 3 25.57 28.77 58.30
C TYR A 3 25.71 27.49 57.44
N ILE A 4 26.16 26.41 58.03
CA ILE A 4 26.36 25.14 57.32
C ILE A 4 24.99 24.44 56.98
N ASN A 5 24.01 24.61 57.86
CA ASN A 5 22.69 24.03 57.64
C ASN A 5 21.86 24.71 56.52
N SER A 6 22.15 25.99 56.25
CA SER A 6 21.44 26.73 55.18
C SER A 6 21.94 26.36 53.77
N ILE A 7 23.19 25.95 53.62
CA ILE A 7 23.76 25.58 52.33
C ILE A 7 23.31 24.19 51.92
N ILE A 8 23.11 23.27 52.88
CA ILE A 8 22.62 21.93 52.59
C ILE A 8 21.14 21.95 52.20
N ALA A 9 20.33 22.83 52.74
CA ALA A 9 18.94 22.99 52.38
C ALA A 9 18.75 23.59 50.96
N LEU A 10 19.70 24.42 50.52
CA LEU A 10 19.64 25.02 49.17
C LEU A 10 20.08 24.05 48.06
N LEU A 11 20.98 23.11 48.40
CA LEU A 11 21.42 22.07 47.44
C LEU A 11 20.40 20.98 47.19
N LEU A 12 19.48 20.76 48.14
CA LEU A 12 18.40 19.77 48.02
C LEU A 12 17.22 20.27 47.17
N LEU A 13 17.13 21.60 46.91
CA LEU A 13 16.06 22.18 46.10
C LEU A 13 16.40 22.23 44.60
N ILE A 14 17.65 21.95 44.21
CA ILE A 14 18.06 21.94 42.80
C ILE A 14 17.92 20.55 42.16
N ALA A 15 17.69 19.49 42.94
CA ALA A 15 17.65 18.12 42.47
C ALA A 15 16.25 17.61 42.06
N CYS A 16 15.21 18.44 42.08
CA CYS A 16 13.85 18.01 41.75
C CYS A 16 13.18 18.90 40.70
N ASN A 17 13.88 19.23 39.63
CA ASN A 17 13.21 19.88 38.51
C ASN A 17 13.72 19.45 37.11
N SER A 18 14.11 18.19 36.98
CA SER A 18 14.01 17.55 35.66
C SER A 18 12.54 17.12 35.53
N LYS A 19 11.68 18.04 35.16
CA LYS A 19 10.50 17.63 34.42
C LYS A 19 11.06 16.92 33.17
N GLU A 20 11.07 15.60 33.19
CA GLU A 20 10.94 14.89 31.92
C GLU A 20 9.64 15.43 31.32
N GLU A 21 9.77 16.38 30.40
CA GLU A 21 8.65 16.79 29.59
C GLU A 21 8.22 15.53 28.87
N ASP A 22 7.04 15.01 29.20
CA ASP A 22 6.43 13.95 28.43
C ASP A 22 6.49 14.41 26.96
N PRO A 23 7.06 13.58 26.08
CA PRO A 23 7.17 13.95 24.68
C PRO A 23 5.79 14.33 24.16
N SER A 24 5.72 15.44 23.47
CA SER A 24 4.45 15.91 22.89
C SER A 24 3.89 14.87 21.92
N VAL A 25 2.59 14.91 21.68
CA VAL A 25 1.96 14.02 20.68
C VAL A 25 2.64 14.15 19.31
N GLU A 26 3.14 15.34 18.97
CA GLU A 26 3.93 15.59 17.76
C GLU A 26 5.28 14.86 17.78
N ASP A 27 5.91 14.71 18.94
CA ASP A 27 7.16 13.97 19.07
C ASP A 27 6.93 12.47 18.93
N TYR A 28 5.81 11.96 19.44
CA TYR A 28 5.40 10.57 19.16
C TYR A 28 5.12 10.34 17.69
N GLN A 29 4.48 11.27 17.02
CA GLN A 29 4.25 11.18 15.58
C GLN A 29 5.55 11.22 14.76
N LYS A 30 6.54 11.99 15.19
CA LYS A 30 7.88 11.99 14.59
C LYS A 30 8.68 10.72 14.88
N LEU A 31 8.45 10.12 16.04
CA LEU A 31 9.13 8.90 16.45
C LEU A 31 8.49 7.64 15.88
N PHE A 32 7.25 7.73 15.42
CA PHE A 32 6.62 6.64 14.73
C PHE A 32 7.00 6.66 13.25
N PRO A 33 7.44 5.54 12.70
CA PRO A 33 7.47 4.16 13.19
C PRO A 33 8.86 3.70 13.70
N PHE A 34 9.43 4.38 14.64
CA PHE A 34 10.77 4.12 15.16
C PHE A 34 10.85 2.93 16.13
N LYS A 35 12.09 2.42 16.31
CA LYS A 35 12.35 1.27 17.17
C LYS A 35 11.85 1.50 18.59
N GLY A 36 11.08 0.52 19.08
CA GLY A 36 10.59 0.49 20.47
C GLY A 36 9.24 1.18 20.68
N ILE A 37 8.68 1.81 19.67
CA ILE A 37 7.32 2.34 19.71
C ILE A 37 6.39 1.32 19.07
N GLU A 38 5.39 0.87 19.82
CA GLU A 38 4.34 0.04 19.25
C GLU A 38 3.70 0.80 18.10
N LYS A 39 3.63 0.16 16.94
CA LYS A 39 2.90 0.72 15.80
C LYS A 39 1.49 1.02 16.28
N PRO A 40 0.95 2.25 16.08
CA PRO A 40 -0.47 2.43 16.23
C PRO A 40 -1.15 1.34 15.42
N MET A 41 -2.18 0.72 15.97
CA MET A 41 -2.96 -0.31 15.26
C MET A 41 -3.76 0.36 14.15
N ILE A 42 -3.07 0.82 13.11
CA ILE A 42 -3.71 1.20 11.86
C ILE A 42 -4.00 -0.12 11.16
N ASN A 43 -5.27 -0.43 11.02
CA ASN A 43 -5.66 -1.51 10.15
C ASN A 43 -5.52 -1.05 8.71
N TYR A 44 -4.41 -1.38 8.08
CA TYR A 44 -4.14 -1.00 6.69
C TYR A 44 -5.14 -1.62 5.70
N GLU A 45 -5.85 -2.67 6.08
CA GLU A 45 -6.95 -3.24 5.29
C GLU A 45 -8.09 -2.22 5.11
N ASP A 46 -8.31 -1.34 6.10
CA ASP A 46 -9.33 -0.29 6.03
C ASP A 46 -8.93 0.84 5.06
N LEU A 47 -7.67 0.88 4.64
CA LEU A 47 -7.18 1.83 3.62
C LEU A 47 -7.44 1.37 2.19
N VAL A 48 -7.91 0.14 2.00
CA VAL A 48 -8.22 -0.40 0.67
C VAL A 48 -9.54 0.19 0.18
N HIS A 49 -9.45 1.03 -0.84
CA HIS A 49 -10.61 1.53 -1.55
C HIS A 49 -11.06 0.50 -2.57
N LYS A 50 -12.21 -0.10 -2.32
CA LYS A 50 -12.88 -1.05 -3.20
C LYS A 50 -13.82 -0.30 -4.13
N GLN A 51 -13.96 -0.79 -5.36
CA GLN A 51 -14.87 -0.23 -6.36
C GLN A 51 -14.46 1.17 -6.84
N CYS A 52 -13.47 1.22 -7.68
CA CYS A 52 -13.10 2.41 -8.43
C CYS A 52 -13.52 2.28 -9.91
N ASP A 53 -13.60 3.41 -10.62
CA ASP A 53 -13.79 3.39 -12.06
C ASP A 53 -12.49 2.94 -12.74
N ILE A 54 -12.54 1.76 -13.38
CA ILE A 54 -11.37 1.19 -14.04
C ILE A 54 -11.01 1.91 -15.33
N GLU A 55 -11.97 2.52 -16.00
CA GLU A 55 -11.76 3.24 -17.26
C GLU A 55 -11.29 4.68 -17.02
N HIS A 56 -11.85 5.32 -15.98
CA HIS A 56 -11.63 6.72 -15.66
C HIS A 56 -11.06 6.91 -14.27
N PHE A 57 -10.08 6.07 -13.87
CA PHE A 57 -9.44 6.23 -12.58
C PHE A 57 -8.81 7.61 -12.46
N VAL A 58 -9.38 8.41 -11.57
CA VAL A 58 -8.88 9.74 -11.24
C VAL A 58 -7.96 9.63 -10.03
N TYR A 59 -6.78 10.16 -10.15
CA TYR A 59 -5.82 10.23 -9.07
C TYR A 59 -6.42 11.02 -7.89
N PRO A 60 -6.59 10.41 -6.71
CA PRO A 60 -7.13 11.13 -5.58
C PRO A 60 -6.20 12.28 -5.17
N SER A 61 -6.77 13.43 -4.90
CA SER A 61 -6.04 14.53 -4.27
C SER A 61 -5.70 14.13 -2.85
N ILE A 62 -4.43 14.09 -2.51
CA ILE A 62 -3.96 13.64 -1.20
C ILE A 62 -3.15 14.77 -0.58
N ASP A 63 -3.39 15.02 0.69
CA ASP A 63 -2.54 15.90 1.49
C ASP A 63 -1.11 15.34 1.47
N ALA A 64 -0.14 16.22 1.40
CA ALA A 64 1.26 15.80 1.41
C ALA A 64 1.51 14.92 2.65
N PRO A 65 2.11 13.73 2.47
CA PRO A 65 2.40 12.85 3.60
C PRO A 65 3.35 13.56 4.57
N GLN A 66 3.16 13.33 5.86
CA GLN A 66 4.01 13.92 6.89
C GLN A 66 5.45 13.43 6.80
N GLU A 67 5.64 12.21 6.31
CA GLU A 67 6.97 11.63 6.04
C GLU A 67 7.03 11.11 4.61
N ALA A 68 8.09 11.50 3.91
CA ALA A 68 8.36 10.99 2.58
C ALA A 68 8.96 9.59 2.67
N ARG A 69 8.26 8.59 2.13
CA ARG A 69 8.72 7.20 2.04
C ARG A 69 8.78 6.76 0.59
N GLU A 70 9.60 5.76 0.34
CA GLU A 70 9.63 5.06 -0.95
C GLU A 70 9.19 3.62 -0.74
N TYR A 71 8.37 3.15 -1.66
CA TYR A 71 7.87 1.78 -1.69
C TYR A 71 8.37 1.09 -2.94
N MET A 72 8.97 -0.09 -2.76
CA MET A 72 9.25 -0.99 -3.87
C MET A 72 7.97 -1.74 -4.20
N VAL A 73 7.45 -1.50 -5.40
CA VAL A 73 6.20 -2.09 -5.88
C VAL A 73 6.53 -3.22 -6.84
N THR A 74 5.85 -4.35 -6.66
CA THR A 74 5.94 -5.49 -7.56
C THR A 74 4.56 -5.88 -8.05
N LEU A 75 4.36 -5.82 -9.36
CA LEU A 75 3.17 -6.32 -10.06
C LEU A 75 3.51 -7.65 -10.72
N THR A 76 2.79 -8.71 -10.35
CA THR A 76 2.88 -10.01 -11.00
C THR A 76 1.52 -10.35 -11.60
N TYR A 77 1.49 -10.78 -12.86
CA TYR A 77 0.24 -11.08 -13.55
C TYR A 77 0.42 -12.14 -14.63
N GLN A 78 -0.63 -12.87 -14.89
CA GLN A 78 -0.71 -13.87 -15.97
C GLN A 78 -2.17 -14.18 -16.32
N CYS A 79 -2.37 -14.78 -17.47
CA CYS A 79 -3.63 -15.43 -17.80
C CYS A 79 -3.40 -16.91 -18.13
N GLN A 80 -4.46 -17.68 -18.11
CA GLN A 80 -4.45 -19.09 -18.52
C GLN A 80 -5.62 -19.31 -19.45
N ARG A 81 -5.37 -20.04 -20.51
CA ARG A 81 -6.41 -20.51 -21.41
C ARG A 81 -7.07 -21.74 -20.83
N GLY A 82 -8.39 -21.82 -20.87
CA GLY A 82 -9.13 -23.00 -20.47
C GLY A 82 -8.82 -24.18 -21.38
N GLU A 83 -8.97 -25.38 -20.85
CA GLU A 83 -8.74 -26.62 -21.61
C GLU A 83 -9.71 -26.74 -22.80
N GLY A 84 -9.19 -27.11 -23.97
CA GLY A 84 -9.97 -27.24 -25.20
C GLY A 84 -10.30 -25.93 -25.89
N ASN A 85 -10.02 -24.78 -25.32
CA ASN A 85 -10.26 -23.49 -25.95
C ASN A 85 -9.30 -23.24 -27.12
N THR A 86 -9.83 -22.60 -28.15
CA THR A 86 -9.08 -22.32 -29.39
C THR A 86 -8.58 -20.88 -29.46
N ARG A 87 -9.24 -19.94 -28.74
CA ARG A 87 -8.88 -18.53 -28.73
C ARG A 87 -8.01 -18.20 -27.52
N GLU A 88 -7.07 -17.30 -27.71
CA GLU A 88 -6.31 -16.72 -26.61
C GLU A 88 -7.21 -15.78 -25.79
N PRO A 89 -7.16 -15.87 -24.45
CA PRO A 89 -7.89 -14.96 -23.60
C PRO A 89 -7.34 -13.53 -23.73
N ARG A 90 -8.22 -12.53 -23.56
CA ARG A 90 -7.90 -11.11 -23.65
C ARG A 90 -8.15 -10.43 -22.30
N TYR A 91 -7.24 -10.63 -21.39
CA TYR A 91 -7.28 -9.96 -20.09
C TYR A 91 -6.28 -8.81 -20.05
N TYR A 92 -6.68 -7.75 -19.36
CA TYR A 92 -5.89 -6.55 -19.18
C TYR A 92 -5.71 -6.28 -17.69
N VAL A 93 -4.50 -5.86 -17.34
CA VAL A 93 -4.13 -5.46 -15.99
C VAL A 93 -3.70 -4.01 -16.03
N CYS A 94 -4.27 -3.21 -15.12
CA CYS A 94 -3.99 -1.78 -15.02
C CYS A 94 -3.29 -1.47 -13.72
N TYR A 95 -2.34 -0.55 -13.78
CA TYR A 95 -1.67 0.01 -12.62
C TYR A 95 -1.34 1.49 -12.84
N VAL A 96 -0.96 2.21 -11.79
CA VAL A 96 -0.46 3.58 -11.88
C VAL A 96 1.05 3.56 -11.72
N ASN A 97 1.76 4.17 -12.66
CA ASN A 97 3.21 4.26 -12.65
C ASN A 97 3.72 5.46 -11.82
N ALA A 98 5.05 5.60 -11.72
CA ALA A 98 5.70 6.70 -11.00
C ALA A 98 5.41 8.09 -11.58
N ASN A 99 4.94 8.20 -12.83
CA ASN A 99 4.53 9.45 -13.45
C ASN A 99 3.05 9.79 -13.20
N LYS A 100 2.36 9.03 -12.34
CA LYS A 100 0.91 9.15 -12.10
C LYS A 100 0.05 8.80 -13.31
N GLU A 101 0.59 8.03 -14.24
CA GLU A 101 -0.12 7.61 -15.43
C GLU A 101 -0.71 6.21 -15.24
N ARG A 102 -1.94 6.03 -15.66
CA ARG A 102 -2.56 4.72 -15.75
C ARG A 102 -1.97 3.96 -16.93
N VAL A 103 -1.36 2.82 -16.63
CA VAL A 103 -0.79 1.91 -17.63
C VAL A 103 -1.67 0.68 -17.75
N VAL A 104 -1.90 0.23 -18.97
CA VAL A 104 -2.68 -0.96 -19.31
C VAL A 104 -1.76 -1.98 -19.94
N LEU A 105 -1.71 -3.18 -19.38
CA LEU A 105 -0.90 -4.30 -19.85
C LEU A 105 -1.81 -5.44 -20.30
N SER A 106 -1.44 -6.11 -21.38
CA SER A 106 -2.10 -7.36 -21.77
C SER A 106 -1.53 -8.51 -20.96
N ALA A 107 -2.38 -9.27 -20.29
CA ALA A 107 -1.94 -10.49 -19.62
C ALA A 107 -1.61 -11.58 -20.66
N THR A 108 -0.55 -12.31 -20.39
CA THR A 108 -0.08 -13.41 -21.25
C THR A 108 -0.10 -14.72 -20.47
N THR A 109 -0.01 -15.83 -21.18
CA THR A 109 0.05 -17.18 -20.55
C THR A 109 1.34 -17.42 -19.79
N THR A 110 2.39 -16.65 -20.09
CA THR A 110 3.62 -16.64 -19.31
C THR A 110 3.49 -15.57 -18.21
N ALA A 111 3.81 -15.95 -16.98
CA ALA A 111 3.80 -15.01 -15.86
C ALA A 111 4.76 -13.84 -16.12
N GLN A 112 4.28 -12.64 -15.92
CA GLN A 112 5.02 -11.40 -16.07
C GLN A 112 5.23 -10.78 -14.69
N THR A 113 6.39 -10.19 -14.48
CA THR A 113 6.69 -9.43 -13.26
C THR A 113 7.29 -8.08 -13.63
N LEU A 114 6.75 -7.04 -13.03
CA LEU A 114 7.22 -5.67 -13.17
C LEU A 114 7.52 -5.10 -11.79
N THR A 115 8.69 -4.46 -11.64
CA THR A 115 9.09 -3.82 -10.39
C THR A 115 9.40 -2.35 -10.64
N PHE A 116 8.89 -1.47 -9.78
CA PHE A 116 9.09 -0.03 -9.84
C PHE A 116 8.97 0.58 -8.44
N THR A 117 9.27 1.85 -8.27
CA THR A 117 9.13 2.57 -6.99
C THR A 117 8.02 3.58 -7.06
N LEU A 118 7.29 3.74 -5.94
CA LEU A 118 6.31 4.79 -5.73
C LEU A 118 6.61 5.50 -4.40
N PRO A 119 6.49 6.82 -4.34
CA PRO A 119 6.58 7.54 -3.07
C PRO A 119 5.27 7.50 -2.29
N SER A 120 5.33 7.88 -1.03
CA SER A 120 4.15 8.19 -0.21
C SER A 120 3.19 9.12 -0.93
N GLY A 121 1.91 8.96 -0.67
CA GLY A 121 0.85 9.76 -1.28
C GLY A 121 0.46 9.31 -2.69
N TYR A 122 1.10 8.30 -3.26
CA TYR A 122 0.74 7.74 -4.56
C TYR A 122 -0.29 6.60 -4.42
N PRO A 123 -1.18 6.42 -5.39
CA PRO A 123 -2.09 5.29 -5.37
C PRO A 123 -1.36 4.01 -5.79
N LEU A 124 -1.34 3.03 -4.91
CA LEU A 124 -1.12 1.64 -5.28
C LEU A 124 -2.44 1.14 -5.86
N TYR A 125 -2.53 1.06 -7.19
CA TYR A 125 -3.77 0.81 -7.92
C TYR A 125 -3.67 -0.45 -8.74
N LEU A 126 -4.66 -1.32 -8.61
CA LEU A 126 -4.80 -2.54 -9.40
C LEU A 126 -6.19 -2.59 -10.04
N GLY A 127 -6.21 -2.64 -11.36
CA GLY A 127 -7.40 -2.88 -12.15
C GLY A 127 -7.24 -4.13 -13.00
N VAL A 128 -8.29 -4.94 -13.15
CA VAL A 128 -8.30 -6.13 -14.02
C VAL A 128 -9.62 -6.21 -14.75
N TYR A 129 -9.59 -6.41 -16.05
CA TYR A 129 -10.78 -6.59 -16.88
C TYR A 129 -10.49 -7.44 -18.13
N GLY A 130 -11.52 -7.75 -18.85
CA GLY A 130 -11.42 -8.52 -20.08
C GLY A 130 -12.08 -9.89 -19.95
N GLY A 131 -11.69 -10.80 -20.84
CA GLY A 131 -12.34 -12.10 -20.88
C GLY A 131 -11.63 -13.12 -21.76
N GLY A 132 -12.21 -14.29 -21.79
CA GLY A 132 -11.76 -15.41 -22.58
C GLY A 132 -12.86 -16.44 -22.71
N GLU A 133 -12.58 -17.49 -23.44
CA GLU A 133 -13.49 -18.64 -23.51
C GLU A 133 -13.60 -19.32 -22.12
N ARG A 134 -14.55 -20.22 -22.02
CA ARG A 134 -14.83 -20.99 -20.79
C ARG A 134 -13.56 -21.47 -20.08
N GLU A 135 -13.55 -21.39 -18.75
CA GLU A 135 -12.46 -21.81 -17.87
C GLU A 135 -11.12 -21.05 -18.06
N SER A 136 -11.10 -20.03 -18.92
CA SER A 136 -9.96 -19.11 -18.95
C SER A 136 -9.85 -18.36 -17.63
N ARG A 137 -8.63 -18.06 -17.19
CA ARG A 137 -8.36 -17.43 -15.89
C ARG A 137 -7.42 -16.28 -16.05
N VAL A 138 -7.52 -15.35 -15.11
CA VAL A 138 -6.54 -14.28 -14.93
C VAL A 138 -6.16 -14.19 -13.45
N SER A 139 -4.91 -13.91 -13.20
CA SER A 139 -4.41 -13.57 -11.86
C SER A 139 -3.52 -12.34 -11.95
N ALA A 140 -3.69 -11.46 -10.99
CA ALA A 140 -2.85 -10.29 -10.83
C ALA A 140 -2.64 -10.02 -9.34
N GLN A 141 -1.42 -9.66 -8.98
CA GLN A 141 -1.03 -9.32 -7.61
C GLN A 141 -0.13 -8.10 -7.63
N LEU A 142 -0.44 -7.14 -6.79
CA LEU A 142 0.32 -5.91 -6.63
C LEU A 142 0.70 -5.76 -5.16
N THR A 143 2.00 -5.76 -4.90
CA THR A 143 2.58 -5.60 -3.56
C THR A 143 3.38 -4.32 -3.48
N ALA A 144 3.41 -3.71 -2.32
CA ALA A 144 4.28 -2.60 -2.02
C ALA A 144 5.02 -2.87 -0.71
N VAL A 145 6.33 -2.71 -0.73
CA VAL A 145 7.20 -2.91 0.43
C VAL A 145 7.87 -1.57 0.74
N ASP A 146 7.66 -1.08 1.94
CA ASP A 146 8.40 0.08 2.44
C ASP A 146 9.90 -0.23 2.44
N THR A 147 10.71 0.58 1.75
CA THR A 147 12.16 0.38 1.67
C THR A 147 12.85 0.44 3.04
N GLN A 148 12.21 1.07 4.02
CA GLN A 148 12.69 1.13 5.40
C GLN A 148 12.16 -0.04 6.27
N GLY A 149 11.24 -0.84 5.75
CA GLY A 149 10.72 -2.03 6.42
C GLY A 149 9.78 -1.76 7.61
N VAL A 150 9.18 -0.59 7.67
CA VAL A 150 8.40 -0.12 8.81
C VAL A 150 6.91 -0.27 8.61
N VAL A 151 6.42 -0.01 7.40
CA VAL A 151 4.99 -0.02 7.07
C VAL A 151 4.65 -1.27 6.29
N ASN A 152 3.65 -2.01 6.74
CA ASN A 152 3.11 -3.16 6.01
C ASN A 152 1.91 -2.71 5.19
N ILE A 153 2.02 -2.77 3.88
CA ILE A 153 0.93 -2.46 2.96
C ILE A 153 0.20 -3.74 2.59
N PRO A 154 -1.14 -3.76 2.64
CA PRO A 154 -1.92 -4.88 2.15
C PRO A 154 -1.64 -5.18 0.68
N THR A 155 -1.60 -6.45 0.34
CA THR A 155 -1.47 -6.88 -1.05
C THR A 155 -2.80 -6.72 -1.76
N LEU A 156 -2.81 -6.02 -2.90
CA LEU A 156 -3.94 -6.03 -3.81
C LEU A 156 -3.84 -7.27 -4.69
N GLN A 157 -4.90 -8.08 -4.69
CA GLN A 157 -4.89 -9.35 -5.43
C GLN A 157 -6.24 -9.64 -6.06
N TYR A 158 -6.20 -10.05 -7.30
CA TYR A 158 -7.36 -10.51 -8.02
C TYR A 158 -7.10 -11.83 -8.74
N ILE A 159 -7.97 -12.80 -8.53
CA ILE A 159 -7.97 -14.07 -9.24
C ILE A 159 -9.39 -14.33 -9.70
N ALA A 160 -9.59 -14.42 -11.00
CA ALA A 160 -10.86 -14.74 -11.59
C ALA A 160 -10.73 -15.91 -12.57
N ALA A 161 -11.72 -16.76 -12.55
CA ALA A 161 -11.96 -17.77 -13.58
C ALA A 161 -13.18 -17.34 -14.38
N GLN A 162 -13.13 -17.56 -15.69
CA GLN A 162 -14.28 -17.38 -16.54
C GLN A 162 -15.41 -18.31 -16.12
N ASN A 163 -16.63 -17.79 -16.03
CA ASN A 163 -17.78 -18.57 -15.66
C ASN A 163 -18.12 -19.64 -16.69
N THR A 164 -18.76 -20.68 -16.22
CA THR A 164 -19.25 -21.80 -17.07
C THR A 164 -20.50 -21.45 -17.85
N ASP A 165 -21.13 -20.30 -17.57
CA ASP A 165 -22.37 -19.83 -18.17
C ASP A 165 -22.21 -19.15 -19.54
N GLY A 166 -20.98 -19.06 -20.04
CA GLY A 166 -20.70 -18.57 -21.39
C GLY A 166 -20.57 -17.05 -21.52
N THR A 167 -20.47 -16.29 -20.43
CA THR A 167 -20.11 -14.88 -20.52
C THR A 167 -18.63 -14.72 -20.83
N ASP A 168 -18.33 -13.98 -21.88
CA ASP A 168 -16.95 -13.79 -22.37
C ASP A 168 -16.11 -12.83 -21.53
N ASN A 169 -16.69 -12.14 -20.55
CA ASN A 169 -15.99 -11.15 -19.74
C ASN A 169 -16.15 -11.42 -18.24
N ILE A 170 -15.05 -11.21 -17.51
CA ILE A 170 -15.10 -11.16 -16.05
C ILE A 170 -15.75 -9.86 -15.59
N THR A 171 -16.29 -9.84 -14.37
CA THR A 171 -16.64 -8.58 -13.72
C THR A 171 -15.37 -7.75 -13.53
N PRO A 172 -15.33 -6.51 -14.04
CA PRO A 172 -14.17 -5.66 -13.85
C PRO A 172 -13.84 -5.47 -12.36
N TYR A 173 -12.57 -5.62 -12.05
CA TYR A 173 -12.05 -5.44 -10.69
C TYR A 173 -11.24 -4.15 -10.61
N CYS A 174 -11.40 -3.41 -9.54
CA CYS A 174 -10.63 -2.21 -9.27
C CYS A 174 -10.51 -1.97 -7.77
N GLU A 175 -9.29 -1.93 -7.28
CA GLU A 175 -8.96 -1.54 -5.90
C GLU A 175 -7.70 -0.67 -5.88
N TYR A 176 -7.61 0.21 -4.88
CA TYR A 176 -6.41 0.98 -4.64
C TYR A 176 -6.21 1.32 -3.17
N ILE A 177 -4.97 1.62 -2.82
CA ILE A 177 -4.54 2.15 -1.54
C ILE A 177 -3.74 3.41 -1.83
N VAL A 178 -3.94 4.45 -1.04
CA VAL A 178 -3.01 5.57 -1.02
C VAL A 178 -1.85 5.20 -0.10
N LEU A 179 -0.65 5.15 -0.64
CA LEU A 179 0.56 4.79 0.12
C LEU A 179 0.83 5.83 1.23
N PRO A 180 0.88 5.42 2.49
CA PRO A 180 1.07 6.31 3.63
C PRO A 180 2.47 6.91 3.72
#